data_033a99ba6a2ab3dfb60551a39edf9d2a
#
_entry.id   033a99ba6a2ab3dfb60551a39edf9d2a
#
_cell.length_a   1.000
_cell.length_b   1.000
_cell.length_c   1.000
_cell.angle_alpha   90.00
_cell.angle_beta   90.00
_cell.angle_gamma   90.00
#
_symmetry.space_group_name_H-M   'P 1'
#
loop_
_entity.id
_entity.type
_entity.pdbx_description
1 polymer ?
#
loop_
_entity_poly.entity_id
_entity_poly.type
_entity_poly.pdbx_seq_one_letter_code
_entity_poly.pdbx_strand_id
1 'polypeptide(L)'
;MNILMITKEYPPHIYGGAGVHVDYLCRELERLSGAQHRLRVMCFGDQQGTGINFDVTGIAGMSELFCRKGANDKVVDVLGRNIVIAGLAEMADIVHCHTWYTFLAGCLVKQFLDIPLVITVHSLEPKRPWKREQIGTGYNVSSWLEKTAMENADGIIAVSQGMKKDILDVYQPDPEKIRVIYNGIDTVQYTKTLKPDILASYGIDPLKPYVLFVGRITRQKGIIHLVHALPYIESGVQIVLCAGAPDTEAIAHEMSVEVERARAGTSNDIIWIPEMVPVQRIVVLYSHAALFVCPSVYEPFGIINLEAMACGTPVVAAAVGGIPEVVVHGKTGSLVPFAPVSSVDPEPCRPEQYARNLAAAINELLAAPEKRQAMGAEARRRVEAHFGWEAIALQTLDYYEELRQERVHALKECRPYVDKKIPSFRA
;
A
#
# COMPACT_ATOMS: atom_id res chain seq x y z
N MET A 1 17.44 -20.54 3.67
CA MET A 1 17.60 -19.11 4.07
C MET A 1 16.61 -18.79 5.18
N ASN A 2 17.08 -18.11 6.24
CA ASN A 2 16.23 -17.60 7.33
C ASN A 2 15.88 -16.14 7.01
N ILE A 3 14.62 -15.88 6.76
CA ILE A 3 14.10 -14.55 6.39
C ILE A 3 13.46 -13.91 7.62
N LEU A 4 13.93 -12.74 8.02
CA LEU A 4 13.29 -11.93 9.05
C LEU A 4 12.48 -10.82 8.40
N MET A 5 11.16 -10.95 8.44
CA MET A 5 10.21 -9.95 7.98
C MET A 5 9.80 -9.03 9.14
N ILE A 6 9.94 -7.71 9.00
CA ILE A 6 9.55 -6.75 10.03
C ILE A 6 8.49 -5.81 9.46
N THR A 7 7.32 -5.78 10.11
CA THR A 7 6.19 -4.95 9.65
C THR A 7 5.46 -4.30 10.83
N LYS A 8 4.79 -3.17 10.58
CA LYS A 8 3.88 -2.61 11.56
C LYS A 8 2.57 -3.40 11.65
N GLU A 9 2.03 -3.79 10.50
CA GLU A 9 0.70 -4.39 10.38
C GLU A 9 0.83 -5.85 9.95
N TYR A 10 0.15 -6.74 10.68
CA TYR A 10 0.04 -8.15 10.36
C TYR A 10 -1.29 -8.71 10.91
N PRO A 11 -1.89 -9.75 10.29
CA PRO A 11 -3.16 -10.30 10.78
C PRO A 11 -3.14 -10.63 12.27
N PRO A 12 -4.25 -10.38 13.00
CA PRO A 12 -5.51 -9.81 12.53
C PRO A 12 -5.52 -8.27 12.45
N HIS A 13 -4.44 -7.59 12.79
CA HIS A 13 -4.35 -6.12 12.90
C HIS A 13 -3.83 -5.49 11.60
N ILE A 14 -4.64 -5.54 10.55
CA ILE A 14 -4.35 -4.89 9.26
C ILE A 14 -5.20 -3.63 9.12
N TYR A 15 -4.55 -2.51 8.78
CA TYR A 15 -5.19 -1.22 8.58
C TYR A 15 -5.09 -0.70 7.15
N GLY A 16 -4.06 -1.08 6.39
CA GLY A 16 -3.79 -0.55 5.07
C GLY A 16 -3.13 -1.52 4.10
N GLY A 17 -2.90 -1.05 2.87
CA GLY A 17 -2.35 -1.86 1.79
C GLY A 17 -0.99 -2.48 2.07
N ALA A 18 -0.15 -1.85 2.92
CA ALA A 18 1.13 -2.41 3.31
C ALA A 18 0.97 -3.70 4.14
N GLY A 19 0.02 -3.72 5.09
CA GLY A 19 -0.28 -4.91 5.88
C GLY A 19 -0.86 -6.04 5.02
N VAL A 20 -1.75 -5.71 4.07
CA VAL A 20 -2.27 -6.68 3.08
C VAL A 20 -1.12 -7.26 2.25
N HIS A 21 -0.21 -6.42 1.75
CA HIS A 21 0.95 -6.88 0.98
C HIS A 21 1.81 -7.85 1.79
N VAL A 22 2.15 -7.53 3.03
CA VAL A 22 3.01 -8.39 3.86
C VAL A 22 2.34 -9.73 4.17
N ASP A 23 1.04 -9.73 4.47
CA ASP A 23 0.29 -10.97 4.72
C ASP A 23 0.37 -11.92 3.52
N TYR A 24 0.00 -11.45 2.33
CA TYR A 24 0.03 -12.29 1.12
C TYR A 24 1.44 -12.69 0.71
N LEU A 25 2.41 -11.78 0.79
CA LEU A 25 3.81 -12.09 0.50
C LEU A 25 4.32 -13.19 1.44
N CYS A 26 4.05 -13.09 2.74
CA CYS A 26 4.48 -14.09 3.72
C CYS A 26 3.83 -15.46 3.45
N ARG A 27 2.55 -15.52 3.13
CA ARG A 27 1.85 -16.77 2.77
C ARG A 27 2.46 -17.43 1.53
N GLU A 28 2.78 -16.64 0.50
CA GLU A 28 3.40 -17.17 -0.71
C GLU A 28 4.86 -17.58 -0.48
N LEU A 29 5.62 -16.81 0.29
CA LEU A 29 6.98 -17.19 0.69
C LEU A 29 6.98 -18.51 1.48
N GLU A 30 6.06 -18.70 2.42
CA GLU A 30 5.88 -19.95 3.15
C GLU A 30 5.52 -21.09 2.21
N ARG A 31 4.54 -20.91 1.32
CA ARG A 31 4.09 -21.91 0.34
C ARG A 31 5.21 -22.35 -0.60
N LEU A 32 5.98 -21.40 -1.12
CA LEU A 32 7.08 -21.65 -2.05
C LEU A 32 8.31 -22.24 -1.36
N SER A 33 8.51 -21.95 -0.09
CA SER A 33 9.72 -22.30 0.64
C SER A 33 9.91 -23.79 0.90
N GLY A 34 8.84 -24.54 1.05
CA GLY A 34 8.94 -25.95 1.46
C GLY A 34 9.79 -26.08 2.73
N ALA A 35 10.86 -26.89 2.65
CA ALA A 35 11.85 -27.05 3.73
C ALA A 35 13.10 -26.15 3.55
N GLN A 36 13.18 -25.32 2.51
CA GLN A 36 14.40 -24.60 2.14
C GLN A 36 14.57 -23.24 2.82
N HIS A 37 13.44 -22.62 3.22
CA HIS A 37 13.46 -21.32 3.87
C HIS A 37 12.66 -21.36 5.16
N ARG A 38 13.08 -20.58 6.15
CA ARG A 38 12.33 -20.29 7.36
C ARG A 38 11.96 -18.81 7.37
N LEU A 39 10.69 -18.52 7.58
CA LEU A 39 10.18 -17.16 7.65
C LEU A 39 9.78 -16.82 9.08
N ARG A 40 10.32 -15.75 9.61
CA ARG A 40 9.94 -15.19 10.90
C ARG A 40 9.39 -13.78 10.69
N VAL A 41 8.18 -13.54 11.15
CA VAL A 41 7.53 -12.22 11.09
C VAL A 41 7.58 -11.60 12.47
N MET A 42 8.14 -10.40 12.58
CA MET A 42 8.04 -9.57 13.77
C MET A 42 7.17 -8.35 13.44
N CYS A 43 6.10 -8.14 14.22
CA CYS A 43 5.13 -7.09 13.94
C CYS A 43 4.73 -6.31 15.21
N PHE A 44 4.03 -5.20 15.02
CA PHE A 44 3.46 -4.46 16.14
C PHE A 44 2.11 -5.07 16.52
N GLY A 45 1.95 -5.38 17.79
CA GLY A 45 0.71 -5.96 18.33
C GLY A 45 0.99 -7.04 19.35
N ASP A 46 0.04 -7.94 19.50
CA ASP A 46 0.04 -9.06 20.46
C ASP A 46 -0.02 -10.43 19.76
N GLN A 47 0.11 -10.43 18.43
CA GLN A 47 0.03 -11.65 17.62
C GLN A 47 1.14 -12.63 18.00
N GLN A 48 0.77 -13.89 18.12
CA GLN A 48 1.69 -15.01 18.31
C GLN A 48 1.28 -16.15 17.38
N GLY A 49 2.22 -16.74 16.71
CA GLY A 49 1.98 -17.88 15.82
C GLY A 49 3.24 -18.68 15.61
N THR A 50 3.09 -20.00 15.54
CA THR A 50 4.21 -20.91 15.30
C THR A 50 3.78 -21.95 14.29
N GLY A 51 4.54 -22.10 13.21
CA GLY A 51 4.41 -23.12 12.19
C GLY A 51 5.69 -23.95 12.04
N ILE A 52 5.72 -24.83 11.06
CA ILE A 52 6.91 -25.69 10.83
C ILE A 52 8.12 -24.84 10.39
N ASN A 53 7.90 -23.91 9.45
CA ASN A 53 8.92 -22.99 8.93
C ASN A 53 8.47 -21.53 8.99
N PHE A 54 7.52 -21.23 9.87
CA PHE A 54 6.89 -19.91 9.95
C PHE A 54 6.59 -19.55 11.41
N ASP A 55 7.10 -18.40 11.86
CA ASP A 55 6.84 -17.89 13.19
C ASP A 55 6.37 -16.43 13.11
N VAL A 56 5.41 -16.05 13.96
CA VAL A 56 4.94 -14.67 14.14
C VAL A 56 5.13 -14.25 15.59
N THR A 57 5.74 -13.09 15.79
CA THR A 57 5.91 -12.47 17.11
C THR A 57 5.44 -11.03 17.07
N GLY A 58 4.35 -10.74 17.75
CA GLY A 58 3.85 -9.38 17.99
C GLY A 58 4.61 -8.70 19.13
N ILE A 59 4.98 -7.44 18.95
CA ILE A 59 5.62 -6.60 19.96
C ILE A 59 4.58 -5.61 20.46
N ALA A 60 4.14 -5.82 21.72
CA ALA A 60 3.14 -4.98 22.38
C ALA A 60 3.61 -3.53 22.54
N GLY A 61 2.66 -2.62 22.75
CA GLY A 61 2.93 -1.21 22.99
C GLY A 61 3.75 -0.97 24.25
N MET A 62 4.62 0.02 24.19
CA MET A 62 5.47 0.41 25.31
C MET A 62 4.88 1.56 26.14
N SER A 63 3.62 1.92 25.90
CA SER A 63 2.95 3.06 26.56
C SER A 63 2.93 2.98 28.09
N GLU A 64 2.97 1.77 28.65
CA GLU A 64 3.01 1.54 30.10
C GLU A 64 4.36 1.90 30.72
N LEU A 65 5.44 2.00 29.94
CA LEU A 65 6.76 2.40 30.41
C LEU A 65 6.91 3.92 30.58
N PHE A 66 5.98 4.70 30.04
CA PHE A 66 6.03 6.15 30.09
C PHE A 66 5.04 6.69 31.10
N CYS A 67 5.56 7.16 32.25
CA CYS A 67 4.76 7.73 33.35
C CYS A 67 4.01 9.03 32.99
N ARG A 68 4.30 9.65 31.87
CA ARG A 68 3.63 10.88 31.36
C ARG A 68 3.39 10.80 29.87
N LYS A 69 2.17 11.13 29.44
CA LYS A 69 1.84 11.29 28.02
C LYS A 69 2.44 12.59 27.49
N GLY A 70 3.26 12.50 26.47
CA GLY A 70 3.86 13.64 25.77
C GLY A 70 3.31 13.77 24.33
N ALA A 71 3.57 14.90 23.68
CA ALA A 71 3.13 15.15 22.30
C ALA A 71 3.67 14.13 21.26
N ASN A 72 4.76 13.44 21.58
CA ASN A 72 5.46 12.51 20.70
C ASN A 72 5.31 11.03 21.10
N ASP A 73 4.41 10.69 22.03
CA ASP A 73 4.26 9.33 22.58
C ASP A 73 4.13 8.25 21.50
N LYS A 74 3.34 8.53 20.46
CA LYS A 74 3.15 7.58 19.35
C LYS A 74 4.45 7.27 18.62
N VAL A 75 5.32 8.26 18.44
CA VAL A 75 6.60 8.09 17.75
C VAL A 75 7.59 7.40 18.68
N VAL A 76 7.62 7.76 19.95
CA VAL A 76 8.48 7.12 20.97
C VAL A 76 8.10 5.66 21.16
N ASP A 77 6.81 5.31 21.15
CA ASP A 77 6.34 3.91 21.15
C ASP A 77 6.86 3.13 19.93
N VAL A 78 6.81 3.72 18.74
CA VAL A 78 7.38 3.12 17.52
C VAL A 78 8.88 2.86 17.70
N LEU A 79 9.66 3.84 18.17
CA LEU A 79 11.10 3.68 18.38
C LEU A 79 11.41 2.59 19.41
N GLY A 80 10.67 2.55 20.52
CA GLY A 80 10.83 1.54 21.56
C GLY A 80 10.60 0.13 21.04
N ARG A 81 9.53 -0.09 20.27
CA ARG A 81 9.27 -1.40 19.62
C ARG A 81 10.39 -1.80 18.66
N ASN A 82 10.94 -0.85 17.89
CA ASN A 82 12.07 -1.13 17.01
C ASN A 82 13.31 -1.62 17.76
N ILE A 83 13.61 -1.03 18.93
CA ILE A 83 14.71 -1.46 19.78
C ILE A 83 14.47 -2.89 20.30
N VAL A 84 13.24 -3.18 20.76
CA VAL A 84 12.88 -4.53 21.23
C VAL A 84 13.00 -5.55 20.08
N ILE A 85 12.46 -5.25 18.90
CA ILE A 85 12.58 -6.11 17.72
C ILE A 85 14.04 -6.42 17.40
N ALA A 86 14.89 -5.38 17.36
CA ALA A 86 16.30 -5.55 17.08
C ALA A 86 17.03 -6.40 18.12
N GLY A 87 16.66 -6.26 19.41
CA GLY A 87 17.23 -7.07 20.50
C GLY A 87 16.76 -8.53 20.52
N LEU A 88 15.61 -8.83 19.91
CA LEU A 88 15.06 -10.18 19.78
C LEU A 88 15.41 -10.86 18.44
N ALA A 89 16.04 -10.14 17.52
CA ALA A 89 16.41 -10.67 16.21
C ALA A 89 17.58 -11.67 16.35
N GLU A 90 17.38 -12.88 15.85
CA GLU A 90 18.36 -13.97 15.89
C GLU A 90 18.34 -14.77 14.59
N MET A 91 19.49 -15.38 14.24
CA MET A 91 19.62 -16.36 13.16
C MET A 91 18.87 -16.03 11.86
N ALA A 92 19.05 -14.82 11.35
CA ALA A 92 18.54 -14.41 10.05
C ALA A 92 19.68 -14.33 9.02
N ASP A 93 19.38 -14.67 7.77
CA ASP A 93 20.29 -14.50 6.62
C ASP A 93 19.99 -13.19 5.89
N ILE A 94 18.78 -12.65 6.07
CA ILE A 94 18.31 -11.40 5.50
C ILE A 94 17.23 -10.78 6.38
N VAL A 95 17.17 -9.46 6.47
CA VAL A 95 16.09 -8.72 7.11
C VAL A 95 15.36 -7.87 6.08
N HIS A 96 14.01 -7.96 6.07
CA HIS A 96 13.16 -7.19 5.18
C HIS A 96 12.14 -6.37 5.97
N CYS A 97 12.17 -5.05 5.81
CA CYS A 97 11.32 -4.12 6.53
C CYS A 97 10.31 -3.43 5.62
N HIS A 98 9.11 -3.20 6.16
CA HIS A 98 8.02 -2.53 5.46
C HIS A 98 7.61 -1.26 6.19
N THR A 99 7.62 -0.12 5.48
CA THR A 99 7.31 1.23 5.98
C THR A 99 8.31 1.77 7.02
N TRP A 100 8.37 3.10 7.17
CA TRP A 100 9.28 3.76 8.09
C TRP A 100 9.11 3.32 9.56
N TYR A 101 7.92 2.80 9.92
CA TYR A 101 7.64 2.32 11.28
C TYR A 101 8.60 1.24 11.76
N THR A 102 9.24 0.51 10.85
CA THR A 102 10.12 -0.64 11.16
C THR A 102 11.55 -0.46 10.67
N PHE A 103 11.84 0.63 9.99
CA PHE A 103 13.13 0.83 9.34
C PHE A 103 14.30 0.95 10.32
N LEU A 104 14.07 1.54 11.52
CA LEU A 104 15.10 1.57 12.56
C LEU A 104 15.50 0.16 13.00
N ALA A 105 14.52 -0.72 13.24
CA ALA A 105 14.81 -2.11 13.59
C ALA A 105 15.65 -2.80 12.50
N GLY A 106 15.29 -2.63 11.21
CA GLY A 106 16.07 -3.17 10.10
C GLY A 106 17.51 -2.68 10.08
N CYS A 107 17.73 -1.38 10.25
CA CYS A 107 19.07 -0.82 10.33
C CYS A 107 19.89 -1.39 11.49
N LEU A 108 19.28 -1.56 12.66
CA LEU A 108 19.94 -2.14 13.85
C LEU A 108 20.22 -3.64 13.64
N VAL A 109 19.26 -4.42 13.15
CA VAL A 109 19.41 -5.86 12.88
C VAL A 109 20.53 -6.11 11.88
N LYS A 110 20.59 -5.32 10.79
CA LYS A 110 21.69 -5.37 9.83
C LYS A 110 23.05 -5.27 10.52
N GLN A 111 23.21 -4.30 11.45
CA GLN A 111 24.47 -4.09 12.16
C GLN A 111 24.75 -5.20 13.17
N PHE A 112 23.74 -5.69 13.91
CA PHE A 112 23.93 -6.70 14.94
C PHE A 112 24.26 -8.09 14.37
N LEU A 113 23.65 -8.45 13.24
CA LEU A 113 23.78 -9.77 12.65
C LEU A 113 24.71 -9.80 11.40
N ASP A 114 25.17 -8.64 10.94
CA ASP A 114 25.98 -8.48 9.73
C ASP A 114 25.34 -9.10 8.46
N ILE A 115 24.04 -8.86 8.28
CA ILE A 115 23.21 -9.41 7.20
C ILE A 115 22.65 -8.31 6.30
N PRO A 116 22.26 -8.62 5.04
CA PRO A 116 21.62 -7.62 4.15
C PRO A 116 20.30 -7.11 4.69
N LEU A 117 20.06 -5.80 4.52
CA LEU A 117 18.80 -5.13 4.77
C LEU A 117 18.08 -4.83 3.46
N VAL A 118 16.86 -5.35 3.33
CA VAL A 118 15.90 -4.98 2.28
C VAL A 118 14.81 -4.11 2.88
N ILE A 119 14.40 -3.09 2.16
CA ILE A 119 13.23 -2.27 2.51
C ILE A 119 12.24 -2.24 1.36
N THR A 120 10.94 -2.44 1.64
CA THR A 120 9.89 -2.15 0.66
C THR A 120 9.25 -0.80 0.94
N VAL A 121 9.22 0.05 -0.09
CA VAL A 121 8.69 1.40 -0.03
C VAL A 121 7.26 1.41 -0.54
N HIS A 122 6.31 1.43 0.39
CA HIS A 122 4.88 1.49 0.09
C HIS A 122 4.35 2.91 -0.09
N SER A 123 5.07 3.90 0.42
CA SER A 123 4.80 5.34 0.27
C SER A 123 6.00 6.12 0.79
N LEU A 124 6.13 7.39 0.40
CA LEU A 124 7.18 8.28 0.91
C LEU A 124 6.55 9.36 1.81
N GLU A 125 7.15 9.58 2.98
CA GLU A 125 6.69 10.62 3.91
C GLU A 125 6.71 12.02 3.26
N PRO A 126 7.78 12.47 2.55
CA PRO A 126 7.80 13.78 1.91
C PRO A 126 6.73 14.00 0.82
N LYS A 127 6.17 12.94 0.26
CA LYS A 127 5.06 13.00 -0.71
C LYS A 127 3.69 13.04 -0.03
N ARG A 128 3.63 13.07 1.28
CA ARG A 128 2.41 13.00 2.10
C ARG A 128 2.37 14.14 3.14
N PRO A 129 2.35 15.42 2.71
CA PRO A 129 2.46 16.57 3.61
C PRO A 129 1.35 16.63 4.68
N TRP A 130 0.15 16.10 4.38
CA TRP A 130 -0.97 15.97 5.33
C TRP A 130 -0.66 15.09 6.55
N LYS A 131 0.41 14.28 6.52
CA LYS A 131 0.86 13.48 7.67
C LYS A 131 1.28 14.36 8.85
N ARG A 132 1.69 15.60 8.62
CA ARG A 132 1.97 16.57 9.70
C ARG A 132 0.73 16.85 10.54
N GLU A 133 -0.47 16.85 9.95
CA GLU A 133 -1.73 17.03 10.67
C GLU A 133 -1.99 15.87 11.64
N GLN A 134 -1.52 14.65 11.32
CA GLN A 134 -1.75 13.44 12.09
C GLN A 134 -0.73 13.22 13.21
N ILE A 135 0.55 13.51 12.96
CA ILE A 135 1.66 13.16 13.86
C ILE A 135 2.52 14.37 14.28
N GLY A 136 2.12 15.59 13.91
CA GLY A 136 2.81 16.81 14.31
C GLY A 136 4.30 16.81 14.00
N THR A 137 5.13 17.16 14.99
CA THR A 137 6.60 17.14 14.87
C THR A 137 7.19 15.74 14.69
N GLY A 138 6.44 14.69 15.02
CA GLY A 138 6.83 13.31 14.74
C GLY A 138 7.06 13.02 13.25
N TYR A 139 6.48 13.84 12.36
CA TYR A 139 6.75 13.79 10.93
C TYR A 139 8.23 14.01 10.57
N ASN A 140 8.95 14.82 11.34
CA ASN A 140 10.37 15.02 11.10
C ASN A 140 11.17 13.74 11.41
N VAL A 141 10.75 12.99 12.46
CA VAL A 141 11.37 11.71 12.83
C VAL A 141 11.06 10.65 11.79
N SER A 142 9.81 10.54 11.30
CA SER A 142 9.45 9.55 10.26
C SER A 142 10.22 9.78 8.97
N SER A 143 10.35 11.04 8.52
CA SER A 143 11.11 11.41 7.32
C SER A 143 12.62 11.16 7.49
N TRP A 144 13.16 11.42 8.69
CA TRP A 144 14.57 11.15 8.99
C TRP A 144 14.86 9.64 9.01
N LEU A 145 13.99 8.84 9.61
CA LEU A 145 14.12 7.37 9.62
C LEU A 145 14.02 6.78 8.22
N GLU A 146 13.09 7.29 7.40
CA GLU A 146 12.93 6.85 6.02
C GLU A 146 14.22 7.15 5.21
N LYS A 147 14.77 8.36 5.33
CA LYS A 147 16.05 8.73 4.71
C LYS A 147 17.19 7.83 5.20
N THR A 148 17.31 7.64 6.51
CA THR A 148 18.36 6.79 7.10
C THR A 148 18.28 5.36 6.56
N ALA A 149 17.08 4.80 6.43
CA ALA A 149 16.90 3.47 5.87
C ALA A 149 17.28 3.39 4.39
N MET A 150 16.93 4.41 3.58
CA MET A 150 17.35 4.47 2.17
C MET A 150 18.88 4.46 2.00
N GLU A 151 19.59 5.16 2.89
CA GLU A 151 21.05 5.22 2.88
C GLU A 151 21.69 3.89 3.34
N ASN A 152 21.06 3.18 4.29
CA ASN A 152 21.60 1.98 4.90
C ASN A 152 21.16 0.66 4.24
N ALA A 153 20.09 0.66 3.45
CA ALA A 153 19.60 -0.54 2.79
C ALA A 153 20.61 -1.07 1.75
N ASP A 154 20.73 -2.39 1.68
CA ASP A 154 21.43 -3.08 0.61
C ASP A 154 20.53 -3.26 -0.60
N GLY A 155 19.23 -3.46 -0.36
CA GLY A 155 18.20 -3.52 -1.39
C GLY A 155 16.97 -2.66 -1.07
N ILE A 156 16.44 -2.01 -2.09
CA ILE A 156 15.22 -1.19 -2.00
C ILE A 156 14.20 -1.74 -3.00
N ILE A 157 13.05 -2.19 -2.52
CA ILE A 157 11.94 -2.59 -3.36
C ILE A 157 10.99 -1.40 -3.52
N ALA A 158 10.85 -0.91 -4.74
CA ALA A 158 9.85 0.05 -5.14
C ALA A 158 8.61 -0.68 -5.69
N VAL A 159 7.42 -0.36 -5.19
CA VAL A 159 6.17 -1.03 -5.60
C VAL A 159 5.67 -0.64 -7.00
N SER A 160 6.36 0.28 -7.68
CA SER A 160 6.10 0.71 -9.06
C SER A 160 7.29 1.47 -9.64
N GLN A 161 7.33 1.67 -10.95
CA GLN A 161 8.29 2.57 -11.61
C GLN A 161 8.06 4.01 -11.14
N GLY A 162 6.80 4.41 -10.96
CA GLY A 162 6.45 5.70 -10.38
C GLY A 162 7.06 5.88 -8.99
N MET A 163 7.01 4.85 -8.13
CA MET A 163 7.64 4.87 -6.82
C MET A 163 9.18 4.89 -6.92
N LYS A 164 9.79 4.12 -7.84
CA LYS A 164 11.24 4.19 -8.10
C LYS A 164 11.66 5.61 -8.45
N LYS A 165 10.91 6.27 -9.33
CA LYS A 165 11.17 7.68 -9.69
C LYS A 165 11.04 8.58 -8.46
N ASP A 166 9.98 8.46 -7.68
CA ASP A 166 9.77 9.28 -6.48
C ASP A 166 10.90 9.08 -5.43
N ILE A 167 11.40 7.86 -5.24
CA ILE A 167 12.54 7.56 -4.35
C ILE A 167 13.80 8.28 -4.83
N LEU A 168 14.10 8.21 -6.13
CA LEU A 168 15.25 8.87 -6.73
C LEU A 168 15.16 10.40 -6.63
N ASP A 169 13.97 10.96 -6.88
CA ASP A 169 13.74 12.40 -6.82
C ASP A 169 13.87 12.95 -5.38
N VAL A 170 13.48 12.16 -4.36
CA VAL A 170 13.41 12.62 -2.96
C VAL A 170 14.70 12.34 -2.19
N TYR A 171 15.24 11.12 -2.29
CA TYR A 171 16.34 10.65 -1.42
C TYR A 171 17.64 10.39 -2.16
N GLN A 172 17.59 10.24 -3.48
CA GLN A 172 18.76 10.02 -4.35
C GLN A 172 19.67 8.86 -3.89
N PRO A 173 19.14 7.70 -3.47
CA PRO A 173 19.97 6.55 -3.20
C PRO A 173 20.61 6.03 -4.51
N ASP A 174 21.55 5.09 -4.37
CA ASP A 174 22.12 4.38 -5.52
C ASP A 174 21.01 3.71 -6.34
N PRO A 175 20.82 4.05 -7.63
CA PRO A 175 19.76 3.48 -8.47
C PRO A 175 19.85 1.97 -8.65
N GLU A 176 21.05 1.38 -8.56
CA GLU A 176 21.29 -0.07 -8.70
C GLU A 176 20.71 -0.86 -7.53
N LYS A 177 20.57 -0.24 -6.35
CA LYS A 177 19.90 -0.83 -5.19
C LYS A 177 18.39 -0.87 -5.31
N ILE A 178 17.78 -0.21 -6.31
CA ILE A 178 16.33 -0.11 -6.42
C ILE A 178 15.80 -1.11 -7.44
N ARG A 179 15.10 -2.12 -6.96
CA ARG A 179 14.33 -3.06 -7.80
C ARG A 179 12.84 -2.73 -7.75
N VAL A 180 12.19 -2.75 -8.91
CA VAL A 180 10.72 -2.65 -8.96
C VAL A 180 10.13 -4.04 -8.85
N ILE A 181 9.36 -4.27 -7.79
CA ILE A 181 8.56 -5.47 -7.57
C ILE A 181 7.16 -5.01 -7.20
N TYR A 182 6.18 -5.30 -8.05
CA TYR A 182 4.80 -4.87 -7.90
C TYR A 182 4.11 -5.53 -6.69
N ASN A 183 3.00 -4.95 -6.23
CA ASN A 183 2.08 -5.66 -5.35
C ASN A 183 1.28 -6.68 -6.16
N GLY A 184 0.91 -7.77 -5.51
CA GLY A 184 0.04 -8.78 -6.08
C GLY A 184 -1.42 -8.61 -5.69
N ILE A 185 -2.24 -9.52 -6.23
CA ILE A 185 -3.65 -9.69 -5.87
C ILE A 185 -4.01 -11.17 -5.84
N ASP A 186 -4.88 -11.54 -4.91
CA ASP A 186 -5.47 -12.88 -4.84
C ASP A 186 -6.68 -12.96 -5.78
N THR A 187 -6.48 -13.54 -6.95
CA THR A 187 -7.53 -13.67 -7.98
C THR A 187 -8.58 -14.74 -7.66
N VAL A 188 -8.37 -15.56 -6.65
CA VAL A 188 -9.37 -16.51 -6.13
C VAL A 188 -10.32 -15.78 -5.18
N GLN A 189 -9.78 -14.99 -4.26
CA GLN A 189 -10.56 -14.18 -3.34
C GLN A 189 -11.29 -13.04 -4.07
N TYR A 190 -10.59 -12.30 -4.92
CA TYR A 190 -11.17 -11.25 -5.76
C TYR A 190 -11.59 -11.83 -7.11
N THR A 191 -12.78 -12.41 -7.14
CA THR A 191 -13.39 -12.96 -8.34
C THR A 191 -14.82 -12.48 -8.47
N LYS A 192 -15.33 -12.40 -9.71
CA LYS A 192 -16.68 -11.91 -9.98
C LYS A 192 -17.72 -12.71 -9.20
N THR A 193 -18.39 -12.05 -8.26
CA THR A 193 -19.35 -12.65 -7.36
C THR A 193 -20.65 -11.85 -7.34
N LEU A 194 -21.72 -12.44 -7.87
CA LEU A 194 -23.02 -11.78 -8.01
C LEU A 194 -23.96 -12.22 -6.90
N LYS A 195 -24.23 -11.33 -5.93
CA LYS A 195 -25.14 -11.54 -4.79
C LYS A 195 -25.98 -10.27 -4.57
N PRO A 196 -27.12 -10.12 -5.29
CA PRO A 196 -27.93 -8.89 -5.21
C PRO A 196 -28.48 -8.61 -3.80
N ASP A 197 -28.69 -9.63 -2.98
CA ASP A 197 -29.16 -9.47 -1.60
C ASP A 197 -28.20 -8.64 -0.75
N ILE A 198 -26.88 -8.77 -1.01
CA ILE A 198 -25.85 -7.98 -0.33
C ILE A 198 -25.98 -6.51 -0.73
N LEU A 199 -26.26 -6.20 -1.99
CA LEU A 199 -26.46 -4.82 -2.46
C LEU A 199 -27.66 -4.20 -1.76
N ALA A 200 -28.78 -4.92 -1.73
CA ALA A 200 -30.01 -4.47 -1.07
C ALA A 200 -29.79 -4.16 0.42
N SER A 201 -28.93 -4.93 1.11
CA SER A 201 -28.59 -4.67 2.52
C SER A 201 -27.87 -3.33 2.76
N TYR A 202 -27.28 -2.73 1.72
CA TYR A 202 -26.68 -1.39 1.74
C TYR A 202 -27.56 -0.32 1.11
N GLY A 203 -28.82 -0.63 0.74
CA GLY A 203 -29.73 0.31 0.06
C GLY A 203 -29.38 0.54 -1.41
N ILE A 204 -28.59 -0.33 -2.02
CA ILE A 204 -28.21 -0.26 -3.44
C ILE A 204 -29.26 -1.04 -4.26
N ASP A 205 -29.89 -0.38 -5.23
CA ASP A 205 -30.80 -1.02 -6.16
C ASP A 205 -29.98 -1.86 -7.19
N PRO A 206 -30.08 -3.19 -7.19
CA PRO A 206 -29.30 -4.04 -8.08
C PRO A 206 -29.68 -3.92 -9.56
N LEU A 207 -30.81 -3.28 -9.87
CA LEU A 207 -31.29 -3.06 -11.24
C LEU A 207 -30.78 -1.77 -11.86
N LYS A 208 -30.23 -0.86 -11.05
CA LYS A 208 -29.64 0.40 -11.52
C LYS A 208 -28.11 0.29 -11.58
N PRO A 209 -27.45 0.78 -12.63
CA PRO A 209 -26.00 0.86 -12.66
C PRO A 209 -25.49 1.79 -11.55
N TYR A 210 -24.31 1.49 -11.00
CA TYR A 210 -23.68 2.39 -10.04
C TYR A 210 -22.18 2.56 -10.29
N VAL A 211 -21.73 3.76 -9.88
CA VAL A 211 -20.32 4.15 -9.80
C VAL A 211 -19.84 3.86 -8.38
N LEU A 212 -18.76 3.13 -8.23
CA LEU A 212 -18.23 2.70 -6.94
C LEU A 212 -16.92 3.41 -6.60
N PHE A 213 -16.83 3.93 -5.39
CA PHE A 213 -15.58 4.27 -4.71
C PHE A 213 -15.39 3.37 -3.49
N VAL A 214 -14.17 2.87 -3.27
CA VAL A 214 -13.77 2.12 -2.09
C VAL A 214 -12.48 2.70 -1.54
N GLY A 215 -12.47 3.05 -0.27
CA GLY A 215 -11.26 3.54 0.38
C GLY A 215 -11.52 4.31 1.67
N ARG A 216 -10.44 4.65 2.38
CA ARG A 216 -10.51 5.52 3.56
C ARG A 216 -10.77 6.97 3.15
N ILE A 217 -11.40 7.72 4.02
CA ILE A 217 -11.58 9.17 3.84
C ILE A 217 -10.26 9.87 4.19
N THR A 218 -9.43 10.09 3.18
CA THR A 218 -8.10 10.70 3.33
C THR A 218 -7.81 11.65 2.18
N ARG A 219 -6.95 12.66 2.39
CA ARG A 219 -6.45 13.54 1.32
C ARG A 219 -5.87 12.71 0.18
N GLN A 220 -5.06 11.71 0.50
CA GLN A 220 -4.41 10.82 -0.47
C GLN A 220 -5.38 10.18 -1.47
N LYS A 221 -6.52 9.70 -0.98
CA LYS A 221 -7.50 8.98 -1.82
C LYS A 221 -8.36 9.90 -2.68
N GLY A 222 -8.31 11.20 -2.45
CA GLY A 222 -8.94 12.21 -3.31
C GLY A 222 -10.46 12.06 -3.45
N ILE A 223 -11.13 11.39 -2.49
CA ILE A 223 -12.57 11.16 -2.54
C ILE A 223 -13.37 12.46 -2.71
N ILE A 224 -12.86 13.57 -2.16
CA ILE A 224 -13.47 14.87 -2.26
C ILE A 224 -13.61 15.33 -3.72
N HIS A 225 -12.64 14.99 -4.59
CA HIS A 225 -12.70 15.33 -6.01
C HIS A 225 -13.76 14.54 -6.76
N LEU A 226 -14.03 13.28 -6.33
CA LEU A 226 -15.19 12.53 -6.83
C LEU A 226 -16.48 13.19 -6.38
N VAL A 227 -16.61 13.60 -5.11
CA VAL A 227 -17.79 14.30 -4.59
C VAL A 227 -18.04 15.60 -5.38
N HIS A 228 -17.00 16.38 -5.68
CA HIS A 228 -17.09 17.57 -6.52
C HIS A 228 -17.43 17.27 -7.99
N ALA A 229 -17.18 16.03 -8.46
CA ALA A 229 -17.55 15.61 -9.81
C ALA A 229 -19.04 15.23 -9.94
N LEU A 230 -19.74 14.89 -8.84
CA LEU A 230 -21.10 14.35 -8.86
C LEU A 230 -22.11 15.21 -9.59
N PRO A 231 -22.09 16.56 -9.48
CA PRO A 231 -23.02 17.43 -10.23
C PRO A 231 -22.86 17.35 -11.75
N TYR A 232 -21.72 16.82 -12.25
CA TYR A 232 -21.42 16.70 -13.68
C TYR A 232 -21.61 15.27 -14.20
N ILE A 233 -21.96 14.30 -13.33
CA ILE A 233 -22.29 12.94 -13.73
C ILE A 233 -23.74 12.89 -14.21
N GLU A 234 -23.95 12.26 -15.39
CA GLU A 234 -25.28 12.11 -15.98
C GLU A 234 -26.23 11.36 -15.03
N SER A 235 -27.52 11.71 -15.11
CA SER A 235 -28.56 11.12 -14.26
C SER A 235 -28.86 9.65 -14.60
N GLY A 236 -29.47 8.93 -13.65
CA GLY A 236 -29.93 7.56 -13.84
C GLY A 236 -28.96 6.49 -13.31
N VAL A 237 -27.96 6.90 -12.54
CA VAL A 237 -27.02 6.00 -11.88
C VAL A 237 -27.06 6.21 -10.36
N GLN A 238 -26.56 5.25 -9.62
CA GLN A 238 -26.29 5.38 -8.19
C GLN A 238 -24.79 5.67 -8.00
N ILE A 239 -24.48 6.44 -6.96
CA ILE A 239 -23.11 6.73 -6.53
C ILE A 239 -22.90 6.02 -5.19
N VAL A 240 -22.07 5.00 -5.17
CA VAL A 240 -21.78 4.23 -3.96
C VAL A 240 -20.42 4.63 -3.42
N LEU A 241 -20.40 5.28 -2.28
CA LEU A 241 -19.19 5.68 -1.56
C LEU A 241 -18.97 4.73 -0.40
N CYS A 242 -18.21 3.65 -0.61
CA CYS A 242 -17.75 2.76 0.45
C CYS A 242 -16.52 3.40 1.10
N ALA A 243 -16.76 4.36 2.01
CA ALA A 243 -15.75 5.27 2.52
C ALA A 243 -15.91 5.48 4.03
N GLY A 244 -14.96 4.97 4.80
CA GLY A 244 -14.91 5.07 6.25
C GLY A 244 -13.51 5.47 6.74
N ALA A 245 -13.29 5.31 8.07
CA ALA A 245 -12.00 5.52 8.73
C ALA A 245 -11.30 6.83 8.31
N PRO A 246 -11.89 8.01 8.58
CA PRO A 246 -11.29 9.30 8.26
C PRO A 246 -9.96 9.47 9.02
N ASP A 247 -8.97 10.09 8.36
CA ASP A 247 -7.65 10.33 8.96
C ASP A 247 -7.72 11.34 10.12
N THR A 248 -8.66 12.30 10.08
CA THR A 248 -8.91 13.29 11.12
C THR A 248 -10.41 13.64 11.19
N GLU A 249 -10.86 14.20 12.32
CA GLU A 249 -12.24 14.70 12.49
C GLU A 249 -12.55 15.84 11.51
N ALA A 250 -11.57 16.68 11.20
CA ALA A 250 -11.74 17.78 10.25
C ALA A 250 -12.06 17.26 8.84
N ILE A 251 -11.35 16.23 8.37
CA ILE A 251 -11.61 15.59 7.07
C ILE A 251 -12.98 14.89 7.06
N ALA A 252 -13.37 14.25 8.19
CA ALA A 252 -14.69 13.64 8.32
C ALA A 252 -15.82 14.68 8.18
N HIS A 253 -15.66 15.82 8.85
CA HIS A 253 -16.61 16.92 8.78
C HIS A 253 -16.70 17.53 7.37
N GLU A 254 -15.55 17.81 6.76
CA GLU A 254 -15.47 18.32 5.37
C GLU A 254 -16.21 17.38 4.42
N MET A 255 -15.94 16.08 4.50
CA MET A 255 -16.61 15.06 3.67
C MET A 255 -18.13 15.09 3.85
N SER A 256 -18.62 15.18 5.08
CA SER A 256 -20.06 15.23 5.36
C SER A 256 -20.71 16.46 4.73
N VAL A 257 -20.09 17.63 4.87
CA VAL A 257 -20.60 18.89 4.30
C VAL A 257 -20.66 18.83 2.77
N GLU A 258 -19.59 18.33 2.15
CA GLU A 258 -19.51 18.27 0.69
C GLU A 258 -20.45 17.22 0.09
N VAL A 259 -20.67 16.09 0.75
CA VAL A 259 -21.66 15.09 0.32
C VAL A 259 -23.09 15.65 0.39
N GLU A 260 -23.45 16.39 1.46
CA GLU A 260 -24.76 17.03 1.54
C GLU A 260 -24.94 18.11 0.47
N ARG A 261 -23.89 18.89 0.18
CA ARG A 261 -23.89 19.83 -0.93
C ARG A 261 -24.11 19.14 -2.29
N ALA A 262 -23.40 18.04 -2.52
CA ALA A 262 -23.51 17.26 -3.74
C ALA A 262 -24.93 16.66 -3.91
N ARG A 263 -25.56 16.18 -2.84
CA ARG A 263 -26.97 15.71 -2.85
C ARG A 263 -27.95 16.77 -3.35
N ALA A 264 -27.72 18.03 -3.01
CA ALA A 264 -28.54 19.13 -3.50
C ALA A 264 -28.26 19.47 -4.98
N GLY A 265 -27.10 19.12 -5.51
CA GLY A 265 -26.62 19.44 -6.86
C GLY A 265 -26.77 18.33 -7.91
N THR A 266 -27.23 17.13 -7.54
CA THR A 266 -27.41 15.99 -8.44
C THR A 266 -28.76 15.31 -8.24
N SER A 267 -29.29 14.70 -9.31
CA SER A 267 -30.47 13.81 -9.23
C SER A 267 -30.10 12.34 -9.01
N ASN A 268 -28.82 12.02 -8.94
CA ASN A 268 -28.35 10.67 -8.69
C ASN A 268 -28.42 10.33 -7.20
N ASP A 269 -28.79 9.08 -6.87
CA ASP A 269 -28.81 8.60 -5.49
C ASP A 269 -27.38 8.46 -4.97
N ILE A 270 -27.02 9.15 -3.88
CA ILE A 270 -25.71 9.00 -3.22
C ILE A 270 -25.87 8.10 -2.00
N ILE A 271 -25.30 6.90 -2.09
CA ILE A 271 -25.29 5.89 -1.04
C ILE A 271 -23.90 5.89 -0.39
N TRP A 272 -23.82 6.37 0.84
CA TRP A 272 -22.58 6.40 1.59
C TRP A 272 -22.55 5.31 2.66
N ILE A 273 -21.57 4.40 2.56
CA ILE A 273 -21.31 3.31 3.49
C ILE A 273 -20.08 3.72 4.33
N PRO A 274 -20.26 4.21 5.56
CA PRO A 274 -19.17 4.81 6.36
C PRO A 274 -18.35 3.78 7.13
N GLU A 275 -18.76 2.51 7.13
CA GLU A 275 -18.09 1.42 7.82
C GLU A 275 -17.01 0.75 6.99
N MET A 276 -16.10 0.04 7.66
CA MET A 276 -15.16 -0.87 7.00
C MET A 276 -15.90 -2.15 6.58
N VAL A 277 -16.14 -2.28 5.29
CA VAL A 277 -16.87 -3.42 4.71
C VAL A 277 -15.96 -4.65 4.62
N PRO A 278 -16.38 -5.83 5.12
CA PRO A 278 -15.60 -7.07 4.98
C PRO A 278 -15.33 -7.44 3.52
N VAL A 279 -14.16 -8.05 3.26
CA VAL A 279 -13.69 -8.37 1.90
C VAL A 279 -14.72 -9.15 1.09
N GLN A 280 -15.40 -10.12 1.69
CA GLN A 280 -16.43 -10.94 1.03
C GLN A 280 -17.61 -10.11 0.49
N ARG A 281 -17.92 -8.98 1.13
CA ARG A 281 -18.95 -8.03 0.68
C ARG A 281 -18.38 -6.99 -0.29
N ILE A 282 -17.11 -6.54 -0.07
CA ILE A 282 -16.41 -5.66 -1.01
C ILE A 282 -16.31 -6.28 -2.40
N VAL A 283 -15.99 -7.56 -2.50
CA VAL A 283 -15.95 -8.31 -3.75
C VAL A 283 -17.30 -8.25 -4.50
N VAL A 284 -18.41 -8.33 -3.77
CA VAL A 284 -19.75 -8.18 -4.35
C VAL A 284 -20.00 -6.76 -4.85
N LEU A 285 -19.58 -5.74 -4.06
CA LEU A 285 -19.69 -4.34 -4.48
C LEU A 285 -18.89 -4.07 -5.75
N TYR A 286 -17.64 -4.55 -5.84
CA TYR A 286 -16.86 -4.45 -7.08
C TYR A 286 -17.57 -5.17 -8.24
N SER A 287 -18.01 -6.41 -8.04
CA SER A 287 -18.55 -7.28 -9.10
C SER A 287 -19.81 -6.77 -9.77
N HIS A 288 -20.61 -5.99 -9.07
CA HIS A 288 -21.84 -5.40 -9.58
C HIS A 288 -21.66 -3.97 -10.08
N ALA A 289 -20.57 -3.29 -9.73
CA ALA A 289 -20.33 -1.92 -10.13
C ALA A 289 -20.25 -1.78 -11.66
N ALA A 290 -20.88 -0.74 -12.20
CA ALA A 290 -20.73 -0.38 -13.60
C ALA A 290 -19.28 0.02 -13.90
N LEU A 291 -18.66 0.75 -12.95
CA LEU A 291 -17.25 1.11 -12.96
C LEU A 291 -16.78 1.46 -11.55
N PHE A 292 -15.49 1.30 -11.32
CA PHE A 292 -14.79 1.72 -10.10
C PHE A 292 -14.05 3.02 -10.34
N VAL A 293 -14.07 3.95 -9.37
CA VAL A 293 -13.38 5.24 -9.48
C VAL A 293 -12.28 5.35 -8.44
N CYS A 294 -11.06 5.66 -8.89
CA CYS A 294 -9.89 5.92 -8.06
C CYS A 294 -9.34 7.33 -8.31
N PRO A 295 -9.88 8.38 -7.62
CA PRO A 295 -9.52 9.77 -7.85
C PRO A 295 -8.30 10.20 -7.04
N SER A 296 -7.44 9.26 -6.65
CA SER A 296 -6.29 9.49 -5.76
C SER A 296 -5.39 10.60 -6.28
N VAL A 297 -4.92 11.48 -5.38
CA VAL A 297 -3.93 12.52 -5.69
C VAL A 297 -2.50 12.03 -5.52
N TYR A 298 -2.31 10.96 -4.76
CA TYR A 298 -1.04 10.24 -4.60
C TYR A 298 -1.34 8.74 -4.44
N GLU A 299 -0.82 7.92 -5.34
CA GLU A 299 -1.04 6.48 -5.29
C GLU A 299 0.26 5.74 -5.69
N PRO A 300 1.02 5.23 -4.71
CA PRO A 300 2.26 4.52 -4.97
C PRO A 300 2.13 3.33 -5.93
N PHE A 301 1.02 2.60 -5.85
CA PHE A 301 0.72 1.49 -6.73
C PHE A 301 -0.77 1.40 -7.11
N GLY A 302 -1.66 1.27 -6.09
CA GLY A 302 -3.11 1.23 -6.30
C GLY A 302 -3.70 -0.18 -6.28
N ILE A 303 -3.48 -0.94 -5.20
CA ILE A 303 -4.04 -2.29 -5.00
C ILE A 303 -5.57 -2.31 -5.22
N ILE A 304 -6.29 -1.26 -4.78
CA ILE A 304 -7.74 -1.16 -4.96
C ILE A 304 -8.18 -1.19 -6.43
N ASN A 305 -7.31 -0.74 -7.36
CA ASN A 305 -7.57 -0.88 -8.80
C ASN A 305 -7.45 -2.36 -9.23
N LEU A 306 -6.46 -3.09 -8.68
CA LEU A 306 -6.35 -4.54 -8.93
C LEU A 306 -7.56 -5.30 -8.41
N GLU A 307 -8.09 -4.92 -7.23
CA GLU A 307 -9.28 -5.53 -6.64
C GLU A 307 -10.49 -5.39 -7.56
N ALA A 308 -10.75 -4.17 -8.05
CA ALA A 308 -11.82 -3.89 -9.00
C ALA A 308 -11.62 -4.68 -10.32
N MET A 309 -10.42 -4.62 -10.88
CA MET A 309 -10.05 -5.29 -12.12
C MET A 309 -10.16 -6.82 -12.00
N ALA A 310 -9.76 -7.38 -10.86
CA ALA A 310 -9.89 -8.81 -10.56
C ALA A 310 -11.36 -9.26 -10.51
N CYS A 311 -12.26 -8.39 -10.06
CA CYS A 311 -13.71 -8.63 -10.09
C CYS A 311 -14.33 -8.39 -11.50
N GLY A 312 -13.53 -8.03 -12.49
CA GLY A 312 -13.99 -7.76 -13.87
C GLY A 312 -14.65 -6.38 -14.03
N THR A 313 -14.31 -5.42 -13.17
CA THR A 313 -14.87 -4.06 -13.16
C THR A 313 -13.89 -3.10 -13.79
N PRO A 314 -14.28 -2.33 -14.83
CA PRO A 314 -13.42 -1.32 -15.44
C PRO A 314 -13.17 -0.16 -14.48
N VAL A 315 -12.01 0.47 -14.61
CA VAL A 315 -11.53 1.51 -13.70
C VAL A 315 -11.51 2.87 -14.38
N VAL A 316 -11.99 3.91 -13.68
CA VAL A 316 -11.69 5.32 -13.99
C VAL A 316 -10.76 5.84 -12.91
N ALA A 317 -9.55 6.23 -13.24
CA ALA A 317 -8.55 6.60 -12.24
C ALA A 317 -7.71 7.82 -12.64
N ALA A 318 -7.19 8.53 -11.65
CA ALA A 318 -6.17 9.55 -11.87
C ALA A 318 -4.90 8.96 -12.47
N ALA A 319 -4.28 9.65 -13.42
CA ALA A 319 -2.99 9.25 -14.00
C ALA A 319 -1.84 9.66 -13.07
N VAL A 320 -1.77 9.07 -11.85
CA VAL A 320 -0.75 9.39 -10.83
C VAL A 320 -0.01 8.16 -10.33
N GLY A 321 1.26 8.35 -9.94
CA GLY A 321 2.08 7.32 -9.30
C GLY A 321 2.14 6.02 -10.10
N GLY A 322 1.83 4.90 -9.44
CA GLY A 322 1.79 3.56 -10.04
C GLY A 322 0.49 3.20 -10.78
N ILE A 323 -0.56 4.04 -10.71
CA ILE A 323 -1.85 3.73 -11.37
C ILE A 323 -1.69 3.45 -12.88
N PRO A 324 -0.91 4.21 -13.67
CA PRO A 324 -0.73 3.94 -15.10
C PRO A 324 -0.04 2.61 -15.41
N GLU A 325 0.62 2.01 -14.43
CA GLU A 325 1.25 0.70 -14.56
C GLU A 325 0.24 -0.45 -14.34
N VAL A 326 -0.80 -0.18 -13.57
CA VAL A 326 -1.91 -1.10 -13.27
C VAL A 326 -3.00 -0.98 -14.35
N VAL A 327 -3.52 0.24 -14.56
CA VAL A 327 -4.62 0.53 -15.47
C VAL A 327 -4.09 0.96 -16.83
N VAL A 328 -4.45 0.24 -17.89
CA VAL A 328 -4.10 0.59 -19.29
C VAL A 328 -5.23 1.40 -19.89
N HIS A 329 -4.95 2.69 -20.16
CA HIS A 329 -5.96 3.60 -20.74
C HIS A 329 -6.55 3.04 -22.04
N GLY A 330 -7.88 3.09 -22.14
CA GLY A 330 -8.63 2.61 -23.30
C GLY A 330 -8.77 1.09 -23.41
N LYS A 331 -8.05 0.29 -22.56
CA LYS A 331 -8.09 -1.18 -22.58
C LYS A 331 -8.71 -1.77 -21.32
N THR A 332 -8.21 -1.39 -20.15
CA THR A 332 -8.70 -1.91 -18.86
C THR A 332 -9.43 -0.87 -18.03
N GLY A 333 -9.43 0.36 -18.50
CA GLY A 333 -10.08 1.51 -17.83
C GLY A 333 -9.76 2.81 -18.55
N SER A 334 -10.12 3.92 -17.90
CA SER A 334 -9.84 5.28 -18.36
C SER A 334 -8.94 5.99 -17.37
N LEU A 335 -7.81 6.53 -17.83
CA LEU A 335 -6.91 7.37 -17.05
C LEU A 335 -7.25 8.84 -17.25
N VAL A 336 -7.56 9.53 -16.19
CA VAL A 336 -7.86 10.97 -16.18
C VAL A 336 -6.56 11.74 -15.96
N PRO A 337 -6.19 12.66 -16.87
CA PRO A 337 -5.00 13.49 -16.72
C PRO A 337 -5.03 14.24 -15.39
N PHE A 338 -3.89 14.23 -14.70
CA PHE A 338 -3.72 14.84 -13.40
C PHE A 338 -2.42 15.67 -13.37
N ALA A 339 -2.52 16.88 -12.84
CA ALA A 339 -1.37 17.74 -12.62
C ALA A 339 -1.42 18.26 -11.18
N PRO A 340 -0.45 17.93 -10.32
CA PRO A 340 -0.37 18.42 -8.95
C PRO A 340 0.03 19.90 -8.92
N VAL A 341 -0.29 20.60 -7.81
CA VAL A 341 0.16 21.97 -7.54
C VAL A 341 1.68 22.05 -7.58
N SER A 342 2.37 21.06 -6.96
CA SER A 342 3.82 20.98 -6.96
C SER A 342 4.28 19.54 -6.65
N SER A 343 5.58 19.30 -6.63
CA SER A 343 6.17 18.02 -6.23
C SER A 343 5.96 17.66 -4.75
N VAL A 344 5.63 18.65 -3.91
CA VAL A 344 5.40 18.50 -2.46
C VAL A 344 3.94 18.73 -2.07
N ASP A 345 3.13 19.32 -2.95
CA ASP A 345 1.70 19.48 -2.78
C ASP A 345 0.99 18.72 -3.90
N PRO A 346 0.46 17.52 -3.60
CA PRO A 346 -0.16 16.64 -4.59
C PRO A 346 -1.61 17.01 -4.92
N GLU A 347 -2.18 18.06 -4.33
CA GLU A 347 -3.52 18.50 -4.72
C GLU A 347 -3.57 18.93 -6.19
N PRO A 348 -4.69 18.74 -6.90
CA PRO A 348 -4.78 19.12 -8.31
C PRO A 348 -4.65 20.64 -8.49
N CYS A 349 -3.80 21.08 -9.41
CA CYS A 349 -3.59 22.53 -9.68
C CYS A 349 -4.84 23.23 -10.23
N ARG A 350 -5.82 22.48 -10.73
CA ARG A 350 -7.14 22.94 -11.20
C ARG A 350 -8.23 22.01 -10.73
N PRO A 351 -8.67 22.08 -9.46
CA PRO A 351 -9.60 21.12 -8.84
C PRO A 351 -10.92 20.97 -9.60
N GLU A 352 -11.53 22.09 -10.01
CA GLU A 352 -12.80 22.07 -10.75
C GLU A 352 -12.63 21.40 -12.13
N GLN A 353 -11.56 21.69 -12.85
CA GLN A 353 -11.29 21.06 -14.14
C GLN A 353 -11.04 19.55 -13.98
N TYR A 354 -10.33 19.16 -12.92
CA TYR A 354 -10.10 17.74 -12.60
C TYR A 354 -11.43 17.03 -12.29
N ALA A 355 -12.32 17.64 -11.50
CA ALA A 355 -13.64 17.09 -11.22
C ALA A 355 -14.48 16.92 -12.51
N ARG A 356 -14.46 17.91 -13.41
CA ARG A 356 -15.14 17.83 -14.71
C ARG A 356 -14.55 16.73 -15.60
N ASN A 357 -13.24 16.61 -15.67
CA ASN A 357 -12.56 15.57 -16.44
C ASN A 357 -12.88 14.17 -15.89
N LEU A 358 -12.95 14.03 -14.56
CA LEU A 358 -13.34 12.79 -13.90
C LEU A 358 -14.78 12.40 -14.28
N ALA A 359 -15.71 13.35 -14.18
CA ALA A 359 -17.10 13.15 -14.59
C ALA A 359 -17.23 12.81 -16.07
N ALA A 360 -16.49 13.48 -16.95
CA ALA A 360 -16.50 13.18 -18.38
C ALA A 360 -16.05 11.76 -18.68
N ALA A 361 -14.98 11.26 -18.05
CA ALA A 361 -14.53 9.89 -18.21
C ALA A 361 -15.52 8.86 -17.66
N ILE A 362 -16.21 9.19 -16.56
CA ILE A 362 -17.28 8.38 -15.98
C ILE A 362 -18.46 8.30 -16.97
N ASN A 363 -18.94 9.44 -17.46
CA ASN A 363 -20.09 9.53 -18.37
C ASN A 363 -19.81 8.80 -19.70
N GLU A 364 -18.61 8.95 -20.26
CA GLU A 364 -18.20 8.21 -21.49
C GLU A 364 -18.37 6.69 -21.30
N LEU A 365 -17.92 6.16 -20.17
CA LEU A 365 -18.04 4.74 -19.92
C LEU A 365 -19.47 4.32 -19.54
N LEU A 366 -20.23 5.18 -18.84
CA LEU A 366 -21.63 4.90 -18.54
C LEU A 366 -22.48 4.80 -19.79
N ALA A 367 -22.22 5.66 -20.79
CA ALA A 367 -22.92 5.65 -22.08
C ALA A 367 -22.58 4.45 -22.98
N ALA A 368 -21.52 3.67 -22.65
CA ALA A 368 -21.00 2.58 -23.50
C ALA A 368 -20.95 1.22 -22.76
N PRO A 369 -22.09 0.53 -22.53
CA PRO A 369 -22.14 -0.74 -21.77
C PRO A 369 -21.26 -1.85 -22.35
N GLU A 370 -21.24 -2.00 -23.67
CA GLU A 370 -20.41 -3.02 -24.35
C GLU A 370 -18.91 -2.76 -24.16
N LYS A 371 -18.50 -1.48 -24.26
CA LYS A 371 -17.13 -1.06 -23.99
C LYS A 371 -16.73 -1.35 -22.55
N ARG A 372 -17.62 -1.05 -21.56
CA ARG A 372 -17.38 -1.38 -20.16
C ARG A 372 -17.17 -2.87 -19.93
N GLN A 373 -18.03 -3.70 -20.53
CA GLN A 373 -17.93 -5.17 -20.42
C GLN A 373 -16.61 -5.68 -21.00
N ALA A 374 -16.23 -5.22 -22.17
CA ALA A 374 -14.96 -5.58 -22.82
C ALA A 374 -13.75 -5.15 -21.97
N MET A 375 -13.77 -3.92 -21.46
CA MET A 375 -12.72 -3.39 -20.56
C MET A 375 -12.62 -4.20 -19.26
N GLY A 376 -13.74 -4.56 -18.64
CA GLY A 376 -13.74 -5.38 -17.43
C GLY A 376 -13.15 -6.78 -17.66
N ALA A 377 -13.48 -7.42 -18.79
CA ALA A 377 -12.89 -8.70 -19.16
C ALA A 377 -11.38 -8.61 -19.41
N GLU A 378 -10.92 -7.54 -20.08
CA GLU A 378 -9.49 -7.29 -20.30
C GLU A 378 -8.76 -6.95 -18.99
N ALA A 379 -9.40 -6.18 -18.11
CA ALA A 379 -8.90 -5.88 -16.78
C ALA A 379 -8.62 -7.16 -15.98
N ARG A 380 -9.56 -8.10 -15.96
CA ARG A 380 -9.39 -9.41 -15.31
C ARG A 380 -8.23 -10.20 -15.89
N ARG A 381 -8.16 -10.32 -17.21
CA ARG A 381 -7.08 -11.04 -17.91
C ARG A 381 -5.70 -10.44 -17.58
N ARG A 382 -5.60 -9.11 -17.58
CA ARG A 382 -4.35 -8.42 -17.21
C ARG A 382 -3.91 -8.73 -15.79
N VAL A 383 -4.85 -8.72 -14.84
CA VAL A 383 -4.55 -9.01 -13.43
C VAL A 383 -4.02 -10.44 -13.28
N GLU A 384 -4.68 -11.42 -13.89
CA GLU A 384 -4.27 -12.82 -13.85
C GLU A 384 -2.88 -13.04 -14.47
N ALA A 385 -2.57 -12.31 -15.55
CA ALA A 385 -1.31 -12.47 -16.27
C ALA A 385 -0.10 -11.81 -15.58
N HIS A 386 -0.30 -10.71 -14.80
CA HIS A 386 0.81 -9.86 -14.40
C HIS A 386 0.93 -9.60 -12.89
N PHE A 387 -0.12 -9.87 -12.09
CA PHE A 387 -0.17 -9.45 -10.70
C PHE A 387 -0.48 -10.59 -9.71
N GLY A 388 -0.13 -11.83 -10.07
CA GLY A 388 -0.24 -12.98 -9.17
C GLY A 388 0.83 -12.95 -8.08
N TRP A 389 0.44 -13.22 -6.84
CA TRP A 389 1.35 -13.23 -5.68
C TRP A 389 2.52 -14.20 -5.81
N GLU A 390 2.32 -15.35 -6.48
CA GLU A 390 3.40 -16.32 -6.69
C GLU A 390 4.59 -15.71 -7.46
N ALA A 391 4.32 -15.00 -8.56
CA ALA A 391 5.38 -14.35 -9.34
C ALA A 391 6.07 -13.24 -8.53
N ILE A 392 5.33 -12.50 -7.70
CA ILE A 392 5.87 -11.45 -6.83
C ILE A 392 6.78 -12.06 -5.75
N ALA A 393 6.37 -13.16 -5.13
CA ALA A 393 7.17 -13.83 -4.11
C ALA A 393 8.45 -14.44 -4.70
N LEU A 394 8.38 -15.03 -5.90
CA LEU A 394 9.57 -15.53 -6.61
C LEU A 394 10.57 -14.42 -6.91
N GLN A 395 10.13 -13.29 -7.46
CA GLN A 395 10.98 -12.13 -7.71
C GLN A 395 11.63 -11.61 -6.41
N THR A 396 10.90 -11.67 -5.31
CA THR A 396 11.41 -11.25 -4.00
C THR A 396 12.46 -12.21 -3.48
N LEU A 397 12.25 -13.53 -3.60
CA LEU A 397 13.23 -14.55 -3.23
C LEU A 397 14.50 -14.45 -4.07
N ASP A 398 14.38 -14.27 -5.38
CA ASP A 398 15.53 -14.08 -6.27
C ASP A 398 16.36 -12.88 -5.83
N TYR A 399 15.70 -11.77 -5.49
CA TYR A 399 16.39 -10.59 -5.00
C TYR A 399 17.09 -10.79 -3.66
N TYR A 400 16.49 -11.53 -2.74
CA TYR A 400 17.15 -11.89 -1.48
C TYR A 400 18.39 -12.73 -1.70
N GLU A 401 18.33 -13.69 -2.60
CA GLU A 401 19.46 -14.57 -2.89
C GLU A 401 20.63 -13.82 -3.54
N GLU A 402 20.36 -12.90 -4.47
CA GLU A 402 21.37 -12.01 -5.06
C GLU A 402 22.11 -11.21 -3.97
N LEU A 403 21.37 -10.48 -3.11
CA LEU A 403 21.97 -9.66 -2.05
C LEU A 403 22.77 -10.51 -1.05
N ARG A 404 22.29 -11.72 -0.73
CA ARG A 404 23.00 -12.64 0.14
C ARG A 404 24.32 -13.08 -0.49
N GLN A 405 24.33 -13.40 -1.78
CA GLN A 405 25.53 -13.81 -2.51
C GLN A 405 26.54 -12.67 -2.60
N GLU A 406 26.11 -11.45 -2.88
CA GLU A 406 26.98 -10.25 -2.89
C GLU A 406 27.63 -10.05 -1.52
N ARG A 407 26.87 -10.20 -0.41
CA ARG A 407 27.42 -10.09 0.93
C ARG A 407 28.48 -11.15 1.23
N VAL A 408 28.20 -12.42 0.87
CA VAL A 408 29.15 -13.53 1.05
C VAL A 408 30.44 -13.30 0.24
N HIS A 409 30.32 -12.73 -0.96
CA HIS A 409 31.49 -12.40 -1.80
C HIS A 409 32.33 -11.29 -1.18
N ALA A 410 31.71 -10.19 -0.76
CA ALA A 410 32.38 -9.10 -0.07
C ALA A 410 33.15 -9.55 1.19
N LEU A 411 32.54 -10.44 1.99
CA LEU A 411 33.19 -11.00 3.20
C LEU A 411 34.41 -11.87 2.87
N LYS A 412 34.38 -12.60 1.75
CA LYS A 412 35.54 -13.41 1.31
C LYS A 412 36.71 -12.54 0.85
N GLU A 413 36.43 -11.43 0.18
CA GLU A 413 37.45 -10.48 -0.26
C GLU A 413 38.10 -9.71 0.90
N CYS A 414 37.37 -9.44 1.99
CA CYS A 414 37.88 -8.77 3.18
C CYS A 414 38.73 -9.66 4.10
N ARG A 415 38.57 -11.00 4.07
CA ARG A 415 39.31 -11.93 4.93
C ARG A 415 40.85 -11.86 4.83
N PRO A 416 41.49 -11.62 3.67
CA PRO A 416 42.94 -11.53 3.60
C PRO A 416 43.56 -10.38 4.41
N TYR A 417 42.76 -9.41 4.82
CA TYR A 417 43.24 -8.20 5.51
C TYR A 417 43.24 -8.32 7.05
N VAL A 418 42.37 -9.17 7.61
CA VAL A 418 42.23 -9.37 9.06
C VAL A 418 43.33 -10.29 9.60
N ASP A 419 43.72 -11.31 8.85
CA ASP A 419 44.75 -12.29 9.27
C ASP A 419 46.19 -11.70 9.27
N LYS A 420 46.38 -10.50 8.72
CA LYS A 420 47.70 -9.84 8.67
C LYS A 420 47.98 -8.82 9.77
N LYS A 421 47.07 -8.57 10.71
CA LYS A 421 47.18 -7.49 11.69
C LYS A 421 46.99 -7.85 13.17
N ILE A 422 47.11 -9.08 13.57
CA ILE A 422 47.18 -9.41 15.01
C ILE A 422 48.63 -9.75 15.35
N PRO A 423 49.42 -8.80 15.93
CA PRO A 423 50.65 -9.16 16.61
C PRO A 423 50.27 -9.98 17.84
N SER A 424 50.82 -11.20 17.97
CA SER A 424 50.69 -11.99 19.18
C SER A 424 51.23 -11.18 20.37
N PHE A 425 50.36 -10.63 21.21
CA PHE A 425 50.75 -10.27 22.58
C PHE A 425 50.99 -11.58 23.33
N ARG A 426 52.23 -11.97 23.45
CA ARG A 426 52.68 -12.90 24.46
C ARG A 426 52.86 -12.11 25.76
N ALA A 427 52.21 -12.55 26.81
CA ALA A 427 52.36 -12.09 28.17
C ALA A 427 53.77 -12.31 28.69
#